data_4af1a57092537b6c46dd1ba2b4f0fbce
#
_entry.id   4af1a57092537b6c46dd1ba2b4f0fbce
#
_cell.length_a   1.000
_cell.length_b   1.000
_cell.length_c   1.000
_cell.angle_alpha   90.00
_cell.angle_beta   90.00
_cell.angle_gamma   90.00
#
_symmetry.space_group_name_H-M   'P 1'
#
loop_
_entity.id
_entity.type
_entity.pdbx_description
1 polymer ?
#
loop_
_entity_poly.entity_id
_entity_poly.type
_entity_poly.pdbx_seq_one_letter_code
_entity_poly.pdbx_strand_id
1 'polypeptide(L)'
;MSNFILAGLFTEGTTDNRFLSSVVQRTLEEVAFDCTGDIETKVEIICINKSGLTFNEQVLDASKLAFNKFGITLLFVHTDSDSPSDEFIFQTKIIPAQKILLEQDNSYCKNMIAIVPIQMSESWMIADKELLKDEIGIEKTDTELGIHLNPESITNPKSLIENIIRLKRRRLPWLTL
;
A
#
# COMPACT_ATOMS: atom_id res chain seq x y z
N MET A 1 -12.71 -27.58 -8.53
CA MET A 1 -12.20 -27.13 -7.22
C MET A 1 -11.79 -25.70 -7.40
N SER A 2 -12.40 -24.76 -6.68
CA SER A 2 -11.89 -23.40 -6.67
C SER A 2 -10.56 -23.37 -5.91
N ASN A 3 -9.58 -22.67 -6.46
CA ASN A 3 -8.33 -22.40 -5.78
C ASN A 3 -8.50 -21.13 -4.93
N PHE A 4 -8.01 -21.15 -3.70
CA PHE A 4 -8.09 -19.98 -2.81
C PHE A 4 -6.69 -19.45 -2.51
N ILE A 5 -6.48 -18.15 -2.76
CA ILE A 5 -5.22 -17.47 -2.45
C ILE A 5 -5.49 -16.48 -1.30
N LEU A 6 -4.90 -16.76 -0.14
CA LEU A 6 -4.86 -15.82 0.97
C LEU A 6 -3.50 -15.13 0.98
N ALA A 7 -3.50 -13.83 0.70
CA ALA A 7 -2.31 -12.99 0.74
C ALA A 7 -2.26 -12.14 2.01
N GLY A 8 -1.07 -11.88 2.54
CA GLY A 8 -0.84 -10.95 3.63
C GLY A 8 -0.45 -9.58 3.13
N LEU A 9 -0.87 -8.52 3.82
CA LEU A 9 -0.41 -7.16 3.60
C LEU A 9 0.17 -6.62 4.91
N PHE A 10 1.45 -6.30 4.90
CA PHE A 10 2.18 -5.61 5.97
C PHE A 10 2.58 -4.23 5.48
N THR A 11 2.15 -3.17 6.18
CA THR A 11 2.41 -1.78 5.80
C THR A 11 3.15 -1.03 6.89
N GLU A 12 3.78 0.09 6.54
CA GLU A 12 4.45 0.96 7.51
C GLU A 12 3.45 1.67 8.43
N GLY A 13 2.33 2.18 7.88
CA GLY A 13 1.31 2.93 8.60
C GLY A 13 -0.08 2.28 8.59
N THR A 14 -0.93 2.66 9.55
CA THR A 14 -2.33 2.19 9.60
C THR A 14 -3.20 2.82 8.52
N THR A 15 -2.85 4.01 8.03
CA THR A 15 -3.55 4.70 6.93
C THR A 15 -3.37 3.92 5.64
N ASP A 16 -2.15 3.41 5.39
CA ASP A 16 -1.80 2.63 4.22
C ASP A 16 -2.57 1.32 4.15
N ASN A 17 -2.87 0.72 5.30
CA ASN A 17 -3.69 -0.50 5.37
C ASN A 17 -5.02 -0.37 4.62
N ARG A 18 -5.71 0.76 4.77
CA ARG A 18 -7.03 0.97 4.15
C ARG A 18 -6.92 1.11 2.63
N PHE A 19 -5.98 1.91 2.18
CA PHE A 19 -5.79 2.16 0.77
C PHE A 19 -5.21 0.93 0.06
N LEU A 20 -4.06 0.45 0.54
CA LEU A 20 -3.33 -0.64 -0.11
C LEU A 20 -4.06 -1.99 -0.04
N SER A 21 -4.86 -2.26 1.00
CA SER A 21 -5.65 -3.49 1.02
C SER A 21 -6.62 -3.56 -0.16
N SER A 22 -7.26 -2.44 -0.52
CA SER A 22 -8.15 -2.38 -1.68
C SER A 22 -7.39 -2.48 -2.99
N VAL A 23 -6.22 -1.83 -3.09
CA VAL A 23 -5.38 -1.90 -4.30
C VAL A 23 -4.88 -3.32 -4.51
N VAL A 24 -4.29 -3.95 -3.49
CA VAL A 24 -3.78 -5.32 -3.58
C VAL A 24 -4.90 -6.32 -3.86
N GLN A 25 -6.07 -6.19 -3.21
CA GLN A 25 -7.21 -7.07 -3.44
C GLN A 25 -7.66 -7.02 -4.90
N ARG A 26 -7.88 -5.82 -5.46
CA ARG A 26 -8.29 -5.65 -6.86
C ARG A 26 -7.24 -6.16 -7.84
N THR A 27 -5.96 -5.89 -7.57
CA THR A 27 -4.87 -6.39 -8.40
C THR A 27 -4.83 -7.92 -8.41
N LEU A 28 -4.99 -8.56 -7.24
CA LEU A 28 -5.05 -10.02 -7.17
C LEU A 28 -6.27 -10.60 -7.89
N GLU A 29 -7.44 -9.96 -7.78
CA GLU A 29 -8.66 -10.35 -8.51
C GLU A 29 -8.46 -10.26 -10.03
N GLU A 30 -7.84 -9.18 -10.51
CA GLU A 30 -7.53 -8.97 -11.93
C GLU A 30 -6.53 -10.02 -12.43
N VAL A 31 -5.44 -10.27 -11.71
CA VAL A 31 -4.47 -11.33 -12.04
C VAL A 31 -5.12 -12.71 -12.00
N ALA A 32 -5.98 -12.98 -11.02
CA ALA A 32 -6.70 -14.25 -10.91
C ALA A 32 -7.65 -14.48 -12.09
N PHE A 33 -8.29 -13.42 -12.58
CA PHE A 33 -9.16 -13.47 -13.75
C PHE A 33 -8.42 -13.87 -15.04
N ASP A 34 -7.16 -13.45 -15.18
CA ASP A 34 -6.31 -13.80 -16.32
C ASP A 34 -5.72 -15.23 -16.21
N CYS A 35 -5.83 -15.88 -15.06
CA CYS A 35 -5.35 -17.23 -14.85
C CYS A 35 -6.38 -18.26 -15.30
N THR A 36 -5.91 -19.48 -15.62
CA THR A 36 -6.79 -20.61 -15.92
C THR A 36 -7.35 -21.21 -14.63
N GLY A 37 -8.67 -21.26 -14.51
CA GLY A 37 -9.38 -21.85 -13.38
C GLY A 37 -10.14 -20.81 -12.57
N ASP A 38 -10.88 -21.29 -11.60
CA ASP A 38 -11.65 -20.47 -10.66
C ASP A 38 -10.77 -20.20 -9.44
N ILE A 39 -10.32 -18.96 -9.29
CA ILE A 39 -9.40 -18.53 -8.23
C ILE A 39 -10.06 -17.43 -7.40
N GLU A 40 -10.32 -17.74 -6.14
CA GLU A 40 -10.76 -16.76 -5.16
C GLU A 40 -9.55 -16.15 -4.44
N THR A 41 -9.58 -14.83 -4.22
CA THR A 41 -8.49 -14.11 -3.56
C THR A 41 -8.98 -13.37 -2.32
N LYS A 42 -8.15 -13.29 -1.31
CA LYS A 42 -8.40 -12.46 -0.12
C LYS A 42 -7.10 -11.88 0.41
N VAL A 43 -7.14 -10.62 0.83
CA VAL A 43 -6.03 -9.94 1.51
C VAL A 43 -6.32 -9.83 3.01
N GLU A 44 -5.36 -10.27 3.83
CA GLU A 44 -5.38 -10.15 5.28
C GLU A 44 -4.32 -9.13 5.73
N ILE A 45 -4.71 -8.17 6.58
CA ILE A 45 -3.79 -7.18 7.11
C ILE A 45 -2.97 -7.79 8.24
N ILE A 46 -1.64 -7.78 8.11
CA ILE A 46 -0.71 -8.32 9.09
C ILE A 46 -0.26 -7.21 10.04
N CYS A 47 -0.69 -7.29 11.28
CA CYS A 47 -0.34 -6.32 12.33
C CYS A 47 0.61 -6.95 13.34
N ILE A 48 1.77 -6.31 13.55
CA ILE A 48 2.76 -6.68 14.57
C ILE A 48 3.02 -5.49 15.50
N ASN A 49 3.66 -5.75 16.64
CA ASN A 49 4.21 -4.68 17.45
C ASN A 49 5.58 -4.27 16.87
N LYS A 50 5.69 -3.07 16.32
CA LYS A 50 6.88 -2.56 15.64
C LYS A 50 7.87 -1.87 16.58
N SER A 51 7.53 -1.68 17.85
CA SER A 51 8.34 -0.90 18.79
C SER A 51 9.72 -1.49 18.99
N GLY A 52 10.76 -0.72 18.71
CA GLY A 52 12.16 -1.12 18.88
C GLY A 52 12.71 -2.06 17.82
N LEU A 53 11.90 -2.44 16.81
CA LEU A 53 12.32 -3.35 15.76
C LEU A 53 12.85 -2.59 14.54
N THR A 54 13.93 -3.09 13.96
CA THR A 54 14.42 -2.70 12.64
C THR A 54 13.44 -3.16 11.56
N PHE A 55 13.51 -2.60 10.35
CA PHE A 55 12.67 -3.01 9.23
C PHE A 55 12.78 -4.52 8.93
N ASN A 56 13.99 -5.07 8.97
CA ASN A 56 14.22 -6.50 8.74
C ASN A 56 13.51 -7.37 9.79
N GLU A 57 13.61 -7.00 11.07
CA GLU A 57 12.93 -7.70 12.16
C GLU A 57 11.41 -7.61 12.03
N GLN A 58 10.89 -6.44 11.63
CA GLN A 58 9.46 -6.26 11.37
C GLN A 58 8.96 -7.17 10.24
N VAL A 59 9.72 -7.27 9.14
CA VAL A 59 9.38 -8.16 8.02
C VAL A 59 9.42 -9.63 8.46
N LEU A 60 10.40 -10.04 9.25
CA LEU A 60 10.47 -11.39 9.79
C LEU A 60 9.27 -11.72 10.69
N ASP A 61 8.94 -10.84 11.64
CA ASP A 61 7.81 -11.04 12.54
C ASP A 61 6.48 -11.08 11.77
N ALA A 62 6.30 -10.18 10.81
CA ALA A 62 5.11 -10.16 9.96
C ALA A 62 4.99 -11.45 9.12
N SER A 63 6.08 -11.90 8.52
CA SER A 63 6.14 -13.12 7.72
C SER A 63 5.83 -14.37 8.57
N LYS A 64 6.43 -14.46 9.76
CA LYS A 64 6.20 -15.56 10.70
C LYS A 64 4.74 -15.59 11.17
N LEU A 65 4.17 -14.43 11.50
CA LEU A 65 2.78 -14.31 11.90
C LEU A 65 1.83 -14.69 10.75
N ALA A 66 2.10 -14.20 9.53
CA ALA A 66 1.32 -14.48 8.34
C ALA A 66 1.25 -15.99 8.06
N PHE A 67 2.37 -16.67 8.12
CA PHE A 67 2.43 -18.10 7.86
C PHE A 67 1.78 -18.92 9.01
N ASN A 68 2.21 -18.71 10.24
CA ASN A 68 1.81 -19.59 11.36
C ASN A 68 0.36 -19.38 11.81
N LYS A 69 -0.15 -18.15 11.75
CA LYS A 69 -1.51 -17.85 12.21
C LYS A 69 -2.55 -17.99 11.10
N PHE A 70 -2.21 -17.63 9.89
CA PHE A 70 -3.16 -17.50 8.79
C PHE A 70 -2.90 -18.48 7.64
N GLY A 71 -1.77 -19.19 7.61
CA GLY A 71 -1.37 -20.05 6.49
C GLY A 71 -1.05 -19.29 5.21
N ILE A 72 -0.69 -18.01 5.34
CA ILE A 72 -0.40 -17.13 4.20
C ILE A 72 0.95 -17.52 3.59
N THR A 73 0.95 -17.67 2.27
CA THR A 73 2.14 -18.03 1.49
C THR A 73 2.63 -16.92 0.55
N LEU A 74 1.92 -15.78 0.51
CA LEU A 74 2.27 -14.59 -0.28
C LEU A 74 2.12 -13.36 0.60
N LEU A 75 3.21 -12.61 0.85
CA LEU A 75 3.23 -11.44 1.71
C LEU A 75 3.61 -10.19 0.92
N PHE A 76 2.70 -9.24 0.85
CA PHE A 76 2.98 -7.88 0.37
C PHE A 76 3.56 -7.06 1.53
N VAL A 77 4.69 -6.39 1.28
CA VAL A 77 5.41 -5.57 2.25
C VAL A 77 5.53 -4.16 1.70
N HIS A 78 4.93 -3.20 2.39
CA HIS A 78 4.94 -1.79 2.02
C HIS A 78 5.91 -0.97 2.88
N THR A 79 6.63 -0.08 2.21
CA THR A 79 7.38 1.02 2.83
C THR A 79 7.47 2.17 1.82
N ASP A 80 7.24 3.40 2.25
CA ASP A 80 7.44 4.57 1.40
C ASP A 80 8.92 4.78 1.10
N SER A 81 9.22 5.31 -0.10
CA SER A 81 10.59 5.68 -0.45
C SER A 81 11.00 7.01 0.18
N ASP A 82 10.05 7.95 0.35
CA ASP A 82 10.32 9.33 0.80
C ASP A 82 11.43 10.01 -0.02
N SER A 83 11.59 9.63 -1.30
CA SER A 83 12.72 9.98 -2.14
C SER A 83 12.27 10.05 -3.61
N PRO A 84 12.99 10.79 -4.48
CA PRO A 84 12.72 10.80 -5.93
C PRO A 84 12.94 9.46 -6.64
N SER A 85 13.50 8.46 -5.97
CA SER A 85 13.76 7.11 -6.48
C SER A 85 13.57 6.09 -5.38
N ASP A 86 13.08 4.92 -5.75
CA ASP A 86 12.92 3.75 -4.89
C ASP A 86 14.22 2.94 -4.71
N GLU A 87 15.23 3.20 -5.55
CA GLU A 87 16.47 2.42 -5.59
C GLU A 87 17.17 2.31 -4.22
N PHE A 88 17.26 3.43 -3.50
CA PHE A 88 17.88 3.44 -2.16
C PHE A 88 17.13 2.52 -1.18
N ILE A 89 15.79 2.53 -1.20
CA ILE A 89 14.96 1.69 -0.33
C ILE A 89 15.09 0.22 -0.73
N PHE A 90 15.13 -0.09 -2.02
CA PHE A 90 15.39 -1.46 -2.45
C PHE A 90 16.73 -1.96 -1.93
N GLN A 91 17.80 -1.20 -2.05
CA GLN A 91 19.14 -1.60 -1.63
C GLN A 91 19.30 -1.69 -0.10
N THR A 92 18.65 -0.80 0.65
CA THR A 92 18.87 -0.69 2.10
C THR A 92 17.84 -1.41 2.97
N LYS A 93 16.62 -1.60 2.46
CA LYS A 93 15.53 -2.24 3.20
C LYS A 93 15.05 -3.53 2.55
N ILE A 94 14.59 -3.49 1.28
CA ILE A 94 13.84 -4.58 0.65
C ILE A 94 14.74 -5.79 0.38
N ILE A 95 15.86 -5.60 -0.34
CA ILE A 95 16.78 -6.69 -0.69
C ILE A 95 17.38 -7.35 0.57
N PRO A 96 17.85 -6.60 1.58
CA PRO A 96 18.32 -7.19 2.83
C PRO A 96 17.25 -7.99 3.57
N ALA A 97 16.01 -7.45 3.68
CA ALA A 97 14.91 -8.15 4.32
C ALA A 97 14.54 -9.45 3.61
N GLN A 98 14.45 -9.41 2.29
CA GLN A 98 14.17 -10.60 1.47
C GLN A 98 15.26 -11.66 1.61
N LYS A 99 16.54 -11.26 1.61
CA LYS A 99 17.67 -12.17 1.78
C LYS A 99 17.59 -12.90 3.13
N ILE A 100 17.42 -12.14 4.22
CA ILE A 100 17.30 -12.70 5.56
C ILE A 100 16.07 -13.62 5.67
N LEU A 101 14.96 -13.24 5.06
CA LEU A 101 13.72 -14.03 5.05
C LEU A 101 13.91 -15.38 4.35
N LEU A 102 14.65 -15.42 3.23
CA LEU A 102 14.93 -16.66 2.50
C LEU A 102 15.80 -17.64 3.28
N GLU A 103 16.64 -17.14 4.19
CA GLU A 103 17.50 -17.95 5.06
C GLU A 103 16.74 -18.58 6.25
N GLN A 104 15.48 -18.14 6.52
CA GLN A 104 14.68 -18.70 7.62
C GLN A 104 14.22 -20.13 7.32
N ASP A 105 13.72 -20.80 8.33
CA ASP A 105 13.09 -22.13 8.21
C ASP A 105 11.72 -22.05 7.50
N ASN A 106 11.02 -23.17 7.45
CA ASN A 106 9.73 -23.26 6.75
C ASN A 106 8.54 -22.71 7.56
N SER A 107 8.77 -22.04 8.70
CA SER A 107 7.73 -21.40 9.51
C SER A 107 7.48 -19.94 9.11
N TYR A 108 8.02 -19.51 7.98
CA TYR A 108 7.91 -18.15 7.45
C TYR A 108 7.29 -18.12 6.06
N CYS A 109 6.51 -17.08 5.77
CA CYS A 109 6.06 -16.76 4.41
C CYS A 109 7.23 -16.17 3.60
N LYS A 110 7.86 -16.97 2.75
CA LYS A 110 9.07 -16.58 2.02
C LYS A 110 8.80 -15.83 0.72
N ASN A 111 7.58 -15.92 0.17
CA ASN A 111 7.21 -15.20 -1.03
C ASN A 111 6.82 -13.76 -0.65
N MET A 112 7.77 -12.85 -0.76
CA MET A 112 7.60 -11.44 -0.45
C MET A 112 7.50 -10.62 -1.74
N ILE A 113 6.49 -9.75 -1.83
CA ILE A 113 6.32 -8.75 -2.88
C ILE A 113 6.43 -7.37 -2.23
N ALA A 114 7.37 -6.55 -2.71
CA ALA A 114 7.53 -5.19 -2.22
C ALA A 114 6.56 -4.22 -2.89
N ILE A 115 5.97 -3.33 -2.10
CA ILE A 115 5.19 -2.17 -2.53
C ILE A 115 5.95 -0.93 -2.07
N VAL A 116 6.58 -0.21 -3.00
CA VAL A 116 7.43 0.94 -2.69
C VAL A 116 7.00 2.13 -3.54
N PRO A 117 6.04 2.95 -3.08
CA PRO A 117 5.75 4.23 -3.71
C PRO A 117 6.97 5.15 -3.69
N ILE A 118 7.22 5.90 -4.79
CA ILE A 118 8.41 6.75 -4.90
C ILE A 118 8.37 7.85 -3.83
N GLN A 119 7.35 8.61 -3.67
CA GLN A 119 7.27 9.56 -2.55
C GLN A 119 6.58 8.89 -1.35
N MET A 120 5.29 8.66 -1.47
CA MET A 120 4.47 8.00 -0.46
C MET A 120 3.17 7.50 -1.10
N SER A 121 2.45 6.63 -0.42
CA SER A 121 1.22 6.00 -0.92
C SER A 121 0.14 7.00 -1.36
N GLU A 122 0.12 8.21 -0.80
CA GLU A 122 -0.78 9.27 -1.22
C GLU A 122 -0.57 9.75 -2.66
N SER A 123 0.61 9.56 -3.24
CA SER A 123 0.84 9.82 -4.68
C SER A 123 -0.09 8.96 -5.55
N TRP A 124 -0.27 7.71 -5.18
CA TRP A 124 -1.14 6.78 -5.93
C TRP A 124 -2.62 7.15 -5.80
N MET A 125 -3.03 7.75 -4.67
CA MET A 125 -4.40 8.27 -4.53
C MET A 125 -4.70 9.42 -5.50
N ILE A 126 -3.67 10.13 -5.98
CA ILE A 126 -3.81 11.23 -6.95
C ILE A 126 -3.77 10.71 -8.40
N ALA A 127 -3.39 9.45 -8.64
CA ALA A 127 -3.19 8.92 -9.98
C ALA A 127 -4.49 8.95 -10.82
N ASP A 128 -5.63 8.61 -10.22
CA ASP A 128 -6.95 8.77 -10.83
C ASP A 128 -7.56 10.12 -10.38
N LYS A 129 -7.28 11.16 -11.14
CA LYS A 129 -7.68 12.54 -10.84
C LYS A 129 -9.20 12.73 -10.86
N GLU A 130 -9.88 12.09 -11.80
CA GLU A 130 -11.33 12.19 -11.92
C GLU A 130 -12.01 11.49 -10.74
N LEU A 131 -11.60 10.28 -10.41
CA LEU A 131 -12.10 9.58 -9.23
C LEU A 131 -11.83 10.39 -7.94
N LEU A 132 -10.64 10.98 -7.80
CA LEU A 132 -10.32 11.83 -6.64
C LEU A 132 -11.26 13.04 -6.56
N LYS A 133 -11.52 13.71 -7.68
CA LYS A 133 -12.44 14.86 -7.73
C LYS A 133 -13.88 14.47 -7.42
N ASP A 134 -14.33 13.34 -7.96
CA ASP A 134 -15.68 12.80 -7.74
C ASP A 134 -15.88 12.41 -6.28
N GLU A 135 -14.96 11.66 -5.68
CA GLU A 135 -15.04 11.24 -4.27
C GLU A 135 -15.03 12.44 -3.31
N ILE A 136 -14.23 13.45 -3.61
CA ILE A 136 -14.20 14.68 -2.83
C ILE A 136 -15.42 15.56 -3.17
N GLY A 137 -16.00 15.43 -4.36
CA GLY A 137 -17.09 16.26 -4.90
C GLY A 137 -16.64 17.69 -5.16
N ILE A 138 -15.59 17.87 -5.96
CA ILE A 138 -15.00 19.17 -6.28
C ILE A 138 -14.88 19.35 -7.80
N GLU A 139 -15.49 20.43 -8.31
CA GLU A 139 -15.50 20.78 -9.74
C GLU A 139 -14.39 21.80 -10.08
N LYS A 140 -13.15 21.46 -9.83
CA LYS A 140 -12.00 22.30 -10.16
C LYS A 140 -11.10 21.61 -11.18
N THR A 141 -10.37 22.40 -11.96
CA THR A 141 -9.37 21.88 -12.90
C THR A 141 -8.17 21.30 -12.16
N ASP A 142 -7.46 20.37 -12.80
CA ASP A 142 -6.25 19.76 -12.24
C ASP A 142 -5.20 20.81 -11.87
N THR A 143 -5.09 21.89 -12.68
CA THR A 143 -4.17 22.99 -12.42
C THR A 143 -4.56 23.78 -11.17
N GLU A 144 -5.84 24.07 -10.97
CA GLU A 144 -6.32 24.76 -9.77
C GLU A 144 -6.14 23.95 -8.48
N LEU A 145 -6.14 22.62 -8.61
CA LEU A 145 -5.94 21.69 -7.51
C LEU A 145 -4.46 21.34 -7.29
N GLY A 146 -3.57 21.68 -8.24
CA GLY A 146 -2.16 21.33 -8.20
C GLY A 146 -1.87 19.86 -8.51
N ILE A 147 -2.84 19.14 -9.10
CA ILE A 147 -2.72 17.72 -9.46
C ILE A 147 -2.42 17.48 -10.95
N HIS A 148 -2.02 18.52 -11.69
CA HIS A 148 -1.72 18.44 -13.13
C HIS A 148 -0.40 17.72 -13.45
N LEU A 149 0.48 17.57 -12.46
CA LEU A 149 1.79 16.90 -12.61
C LEU A 149 1.65 15.37 -12.51
N ASN A 150 2.76 14.68 -12.80
CA ASN A 150 2.87 13.25 -12.48
C ASN A 150 2.77 13.08 -10.94
N PRO A 151 1.87 12.25 -10.43
CA PRO A 151 1.68 12.04 -8.99
C PRO A 151 2.96 11.72 -8.23
N GLU A 152 3.82 10.87 -8.78
CA GLU A 152 5.11 10.49 -8.18
C GLU A 152 6.15 11.61 -8.16
N SER A 153 5.92 12.72 -8.90
CA SER A 153 6.78 13.91 -8.85
C SER A 153 6.34 14.94 -7.80
N ILE A 154 5.22 14.71 -7.13
CA ILE A 154 4.68 15.63 -6.12
C ILE A 154 5.41 15.38 -4.79
N THR A 155 6.18 16.35 -4.34
CA THR A 155 7.05 16.21 -3.15
C THR A 155 6.26 15.97 -1.85
N ASN A 156 5.03 16.48 -1.73
CA ASN A 156 4.21 16.29 -0.54
C ASN A 156 2.75 16.02 -0.92
N PRO A 157 2.43 14.83 -1.43
CA PRO A 157 1.10 14.46 -1.89
C PRO A 157 0.07 14.45 -0.76
N LYS A 158 0.46 14.09 0.46
CA LYS A 158 -0.41 14.12 1.64
C LYS A 158 -0.93 15.51 1.94
N SER A 159 -0.04 16.50 2.00
CA SER A 159 -0.42 17.90 2.22
C SER A 159 -1.31 18.42 1.08
N LEU A 160 -1.06 18.00 -0.15
CA LEU A 160 -1.88 18.35 -1.31
C LEU A 160 -3.30 17.81 -1.17
N ILE A 161 -3.48 16.53 -0.86
CA ILE A 161 -4.80 15.91 -0.63
C ILE A 161 -5.53 16.60 0.53
N GLU A 162 -4.87 16.86 1.65
CA GLU A 162 -5.47 17.57 2.77
C GLU A 162 -5.97 18.98 2.37
N ASN A 163 -5.19 19.71 1.56
CA ASN A 163 -5.59 21.01 1.07
C ASN A 163 -6.81 20.95 0.15
N ILE A 164 -6.87 19.96 -0.74
CA ILE A 164 -8.03 19.72 -1.62
C ILE A 164 -9.30 19.46 -0.77
N ILE A 165 -9.20 18.59 0.24
CA ILE A 165 -10.31 18.30 1.15
C ILE A 165 -10.76 19.55 1.91
N ARG A 166 -9.82 20.39 2.37
CA ARG A 166 -10.13 21.66 3.05
C ARG A 166 -10.85 22.67 2.14
N LEU A 167 -10.54 22.68 0.85
CA LEU A 167 -11.23 23.54 -0.13
C LEU A 167 -12.73 23.19 -0.24
N LYS A 168 -13.09 21.89 -0.20
CA LYS A 168 -14.49 21.48 -0.15
C LYS A 168 -15.18 21.94 1.13
N ARG A 169 -14.57 21.74 2.30
CA ARG A 169 -15.16 22.10 3.60
C ARG A 169 -15.45 23.60 3.72
N ARG A 170 -14.64 24.45 3.13
CA ARG A 170 -14.86 25.92 3.11
C ARG A 170 -16.07 26.34 2.27
N ARG A 171 -16.53 25.52 1.32
CA ARG A 171 -17.71 25.79 0.49
C ARG A 171 -19.03 25.34 1.11
N LEU A 172 -19.00 24.58 2.20
CA LEU A 172 -20.17 24.13 2.95
C LEU A 172 -20.18 24.69 4.38
N PRO A 173 -20.44 25.99 4.56
CA PRO A 173 -20.41 26.63 5.88
C PRO A 173 -21.53 26.15 6.84
N TRP A 174 -22.41 25.24 6.39
CA TRP A 174 -23.59 24.76 7.13
C TRP A 174 -23.42 23.37 7.75
N LEU A 175 -22.26 22.74 7.66
CA LEU A 175 -21.95 21.43 8.27
C LEU A 175 -21.01 21.56 9.47
N THR A 176 -21.29 22.50 10.35
CA THR A 176 -20.78 22.48 11.73
C THR A 176 -21.93 22.02 12.63
N LEU A 177 -21.97 20.73 12.91
CA LEU A 177 -22.62 20.12 14.08
C LEU A 177 -21.61 19.27 14.80
#